data_bf31ffcadbd41234748de3cf21905d93
#
_entry.id   bf31ffcadbd41234748de3cf21905d93
#
_cell.length_a   1.000
_cell.length_b   1.000
_cell.length_c   1.000
_cell.angle_alpha   90.00
_cell.angle_beta   90.00
_cell.angle_gamma   90.00
#
_symmetry.space_group_name_H-M   'P 1'
#
loop_
_entity.id
_entity.type
_entity.pdbx_description
1 polymer ?
#
loop_
_entity_poly.entity_id
_entity_poly.type
_entity_poly.pdbx_seq_one_letter_code
_entity_poly.pdbx_strand_id
1 'polypeptide(L)'
;MNIQNSEKFYAQAQNFMPGGVNSPVRACRAVGRAPLFIDHAKGSKIYDVDGNEYIDYICSWGPNILGHANERVINAVTETCKRGLTFGACHSGEIEFAELIKKKHFPSMEMLRLVNSGTEAVMSAIRAARGYTKRDKIVKFEGCYHGHSDGLLVKSGSGLLTNSIPDSAGVPKGYTDNTLLAKYNNKESVEKLFEEHGDDIACVIVEPCAANMGVVPPQEGFLRFLRDICLLYTSPSPRDTR
;
A
#
# COMPACT_ATOMS: atom_id res chain seq x y z
N MET A 1 5.91 18.93 -28.39
CA MET A 1 6.74 18.11 -27.50
C MET A 1 7.11 16.85 -28.27
N ASN A 2 8.38 16.54 -28.42
CA ASN A 2 8.83 15.32 -29.09
C ASN A 2 8.82 14.17 -28.07
N ILE A 3 8.24 13.01 -28.42
CA ILE A 3 8.16 11.80 -27.56
C ILE A 3 8.48 10.54 -28.38
N GLN A 4 9.16 10.67 -29.51
CA GLN A 4 9.41 9.57 -30.45
C GLN A 4 10.22 8.43 -29.85
N ASN A 5 11.20 8.72 -28.98
CA ASN A 5 11.98 7.69 -28.30
C ASN A 5 11.12 6.98 -27.24
N SER A 6 10.29 7.69 -26.52
CA SER A 6 9.34 7.10 -25.56
C SER A 6 8.36 6.15 -26.26
N GLU A 7 7.80 6.53 -27.42
CA GLU A 7 6.92 5.66 -28.22
C GLU A 7 7.65 4.42 -28.73
N LYS A 8 8.88 4.57 -29.20
CA LYS A 8 9.74 3.46 -29.64
C LYS A 8 10.02 2.48 -28.49
N PHE A 9 10.41 2.98 -27.32
CA PHE A 9 10.65 2.13 -26.16
C PHE A 9 9.38 1.46 -25.66
N TYR A 10 8.23 2.13 -25.73
CA TYR A 10 6.95 1.50 -25.36
C TYR A 10 6.58 0.35 -26.30
N ALA A 11 6.75 0.53 -27.60
CA ALA A 11 6.53 -0.53 -28.58
C ALA A 11 7.47 -1.73 -28.34
N GLN A 12 8.73 -1.49 -27.98
CA GLN A 12 9.65 -2.55 -27.60
C GLN A 12 9.25 -3.23 -26.28
N ALA A 13 8.86 -2.46 -25.27
CA ALA A 13 8.47 -2.97 -23.96
C ALA A 13 7.27 -3.91 -24.02
N GLN A 14 6.34 -3.67 -24.96
CA GLN A 14 5.18 -4.54 -25.17
C GLN A 14 5.54 -5.98 -25.61
N ASN A 15 6.73 -6.19 -26.16
CA ASN A 15 7.22 -7.52 -26.52
C ASN A 15 7.73 -8.34 -25.29
N PHE A 16 8.03 -7.65 -24.18
CA PHE A 16 8.70 -8.27 -23.03
C PHE A 16 7.89 -8.20 -21.74
N MET A 17 6.97 -7.22 -21.65
CA MET A 17 6.20 -6.96 -20.43
C MET A 17 4.71 -6.87 -20.74
N PRO A 18 3.82 -7.50 -19.94
CA PRO A 18 2.39 -7.36 -20.10
C PRO A 18 1.95 -5.88 -20.09
N GLY A 19 1.36 -5.44 -21.21
CA GLY A 19 0.99 -4.03 -21.39
C GLY A 19 2.15 -3.04 -21.50
N GLY A 20 3.39 -3.53 -21.69
CA GLY A 20 4.61 -2.71 -21.86
C GLY A 20 5.11 -2.06 -20.57
N VAL A 21 4.64 -2.49 -19.40
CA VAL A 21 4.95 -1.85 -18.10
C VAL A 21 5.03 -2.85 -16.96
N ASN A 22 5.79 -2.53 -15.91
CA ASN A 22 5.86 -3.32 -14.68
C ASN A 22 4.76 -2.96 -13.67
N SER A 23 3.92 -1.96 -13.97
CA SER A 23 2.73 -1.63 -13.19
C SER A 23 1.65 -1.08 -14.12
N PRO A 24 0.41 -1.63 -14.10
CA PRO A 24 -0.66 -1.24 -15.04
C PRO A 24 -0.94 0.26 -15.09
N VAL A 25 -0.84 0.96 -13.97
CA VAL A 25 -1.07 2.41 -13.89
C VAL A 25 -0.05 3.21 -14.72
N ARG A 26 1.15 2.69 -14.93
CA ARG A 26 2.20 3.35 -15.71
C ARG A 26 1.94 3.31 -17.23
N ALA A 27 1.02 2.47 -17.69
CA ALA A 27 0.67 2.38 -19.11
C ALA A 27 -0.11 3.60 -19.63
N CYS A 28 -0.50 4.52 -18.77
CA CYS A 28 -1.21 5.77 -19.10
C CYS A 28 -2.51 5.57 -19.92
N ARG A 29 -3.11 4.36 -19.88
CA ARG A 29 -4.32 4.02 -20.62
C ARG A 29 -5.52 4.89 -20.25
N ALA A 30 -5.65 5.20 -18.95
CA ALA A 30 -6.73 6.04 -18.43
C ALA A 30 -6.72 7.48 -18.99
N VAL A 31 -5.55 7.96 -19.44
CA VAL A 31 -5.38 9.29 -20.05
C VAL A 31 -5.19 9.24 -21.56
N GLY A 32 -5.35 8.05 -22.17
CA GLY A 32 -5.40 7.85 -23.63
C GLY A 32 -4.09 8.16 -24.37
N ARG A 33 -2.92 7.96 -23.71
CA ARG A 33 -1.62 8.20 -24.35
C ARG A 33 -0.60 7.11 -24.02
N ALA A 34 0.47 7.03 -24.80
CA ALA A 34 1.63 6.22 -24.48
C ALA A 34 2.37 6.76 -23.22
N PRO A 35 2.97 5.89 -22.41
CA PRO A 35 3.79 6.31 -21.28
C PRO A 35 5.07 7.01 -21.74
N LEU A 36 5.54 7.97 -20.96
CA LEU A 36 6.86 8.56 -21.12
C LEU A 36 7.89 7.65 -20.44
N PHE A 37 9.06 7.53 -21.08
CA PHE A 37 10.21 6.83 -20.51
C PHE A 37 11.14 7.86 -19.88
N ILE A 38 11.31 7.80 -18.56
CA ILE A 38 12.13 8.75 -17.82
C ILE A 38 13.58 8.28 -17.83
N ASP A 39 14.48 9.20 -18.17
CA ASP A 39 15.92 8.98 -18.19
C ASP A 39 16.54 9.28 -16.82
N HIS A 40 16.29 10.49 -16.30
CA HIS A 40 16.82 10.92 -15.02
C HIS A 40 15.88 11.90 -14.32
N ALA A 41 16.21 12.22 -13.06
CA ALA A 41 15.43 13.17 -12.26
C ALA A 41 16.31 13.88 -11.22
N LYS A 42 15.99 15.13 -10.89
CA LYS A 42 16.67 15.91 -9.86
C LYS A 42 15.73 16.90 -9.17
N GLY A 43 15.73 16.93 -7.86
CA GLY A 43 14.85 17.79 -7.08
C GLY A 43 13.37 17.51 -7.39
N SER A 44 12.63 18.51 -7.84
CA SER A 44 11.23 18.39 -8.23
C SER A 44 11.00 18.07 -9.71
N LYS A 45 12.05 17.76 -10.46
CA LYS A 45 11.98 17.60 -11.91
C LYS A 45 12.35 16.20 -12.36
N ILE A 46 11.66 15.73 -13.41
CA ILE A 46 11.96 14.51 -14.14
C ILE A 46 12.20 14.84 -15.61
N TYR A 47 13.06 14.09 -16.26
CA TYR A 47 13.48 14.28 -17.65
C TYR A 47 13.26 12.98 -18.40
N ASP A 48 12.57 13.05 -19.55
CA ASP A 48 12.35 11.87 -20.38
C ASP A 48 13.53 11.60 -21.32
N VAL A 49 13.49 10.45 -21.97
CA VAL A 49 14.50 10.02 -22.95
C VAL A 49 14.51 10.85 -24.22
N ASP A 50 13.54 11.72 -24.42
CA ASP A 50 13.44 12.67 -25.52
C ASP A 50 13.96 14.08 -25.16
N GLY A 51 14.43 14.25 -23.91
CA GLY A 51 15.01 15.48 -23.38
C GLY A 51 13.98 16.51 -22.89
N ASN A 52 12.72 16.13 -22.75
CA ASN A 52 11.73 17.04 -22.19
C ASN A 52 11.80 17.05 -20.65
N GLU A 53 11.62 18.24 -20.08
CA GLU A 53 11.58 18.47 -18.63
C GLU A 53 10.12 18.55 -18.15
N TYR A 54 9.84 17.93 -16.99
CA TYR A 54 8.55 17.98 -16.32
C TYR A 54 8.70 18.25 -14.82
N ILE A 55 7.71 18.89 -14.22
CA ILE A 55 7.58 18.95 -12.78
C ILE A 55 6.92 17.65 -12.30
N ASP A 56 7.55 16.96 -11.36
CA ASP A 56 7.04 15.72 -10.79
C ASP A 56 6.04 15.98 -9.66
N TYR A 57 4.75 15.82 -9.97
CA TYR A 57 3.66 15.84 -8.97
C TYR A 57 3.32 14.45 -8.42
N ILE A 58 3.97 13.40 -8.92
CA ILE A 58 3.71 12.02 -8.50
C ILE A 58 4.57 11.61 -7.30
N CYS A 59 5.79 12.13 -7.22
CA CYS A 59 6.76 11.87 -6.14
C CYS A 59 6.94 10.37 -5.86
N SER A 60 7.06 9.56 -6.92
CA SER A 60 7.18 8.09 -6.85
C SER A 60 6.02 7.43 -6.09
N TRP A 61 4.81 7.98 -6.17
CA TRP A 61 3.62 7.55 -5.43
C TRP A 61 3.75 7.72 -3.91
N GLY A 62 4.42 8.81 -3.49
CA GLY A 62 4.52 9.26 -2.11
C GLY A 62 5.88 9.16 -1.43
N PRO A 63 6.74 8.15 -1.67
CA PRO A 63 7.98 8.01 -0.91
C PRO A 63 9.06 9.07 -1.19
N ASN A 64 8.99 9.79 -2.31
CA ASN A 64 10.03 10.75 -2.72
C ASN A 64 9.85 12.12 -2.08
N ILE A 65 9.78 12.20 -0.75
CA ILE A 65 9.53 13.43 0.01
C ILE A 65 10.72 14.42 0.02
N LEU A 66 11.93 13.95 -0.26
CA LEU A 66 13.15 14.78 -0.31
C LEU A 66 13.48 15.29 -1.71
N GLY A 67 12.65 14.94 -2.70
CA GLY A 67 12.94 15.15 -4.11
C GLY A 67 13.93 14.12 -4.67
N HIS A 68 14.08 14.15 -5.99
CA HIS A 68 14.94 13.22 -6.70
C HIS A 68 16.42 13.52 -6.49
N ALA A 69 17.23 12.48 -6.45
CA ALA A 69 18.69 12.54 -6.35
C ALA A 69 19.20 13.46 -5.23
N ASN A 70 18.59 13.39 -4.05
CA ASN A 70 19.05 14.12 -2.87
C ASN A 70 20.49 13.70 -2.55
N GLU A 71 21.42 14.65 -2.50
CA GLU A 71 22.86 14.39 -2.38
C GLU A 71 23.23 13.63 -1.12
N ARG A 72 22.59 13.93 0.01
CA ARG A 72 22.86 13.20 1.26
C ARG A 72 22.47 11.74 1.16
N VAL A 73 21.32 11.45 0.51
CA VAL A 73 20.85 10.09 0.31
C VAL A 73 21.76 9.35 -0.67
N ILE A 74 22.08 9.97 -1.81
CA ILE A 74 22.96 9.38 -2.83
C ILE A 74 24.34 9.04 -2.23
N ASN A 75 24.93 9.97 -1.48
CA ASN A 75 26.24 9.75 -0.85
C ASN A 75 26.19 8.60 0.17
N ALA A 76 25.15 8.56 1.03
CA ALA A 76 24.98 7.47 2.01
C ALA A 76 24.80 6.10 1.33
N VAL A 77 24.02 6.03 0.25
CA VAL A 77 23.83 4.81 -0.54
C VAL A 77 25.16 4.40 -1.19
N THR A 78 25.86 5.34 -1.83
CA THR A 78 27.14 5.07 -2.50
C THR A 78 28.19 4.51 -1.52
N GLU A 79 28.33 5.11 -0.33
CA GLU A 79 29.26 4.62 0.69
C GLU A 79 28.84 3.24 1.23
N THR A 80 27.55 2.99 1.37
CA THR A 80 27.05 1.68 1.81
C THR A 80 27.30 0.60 0.76
N CYS A 81 27.10 0.91 -0.53
CA CYS A 81 27.38 -0.01 -1.64
C CYS A 81 28.82 -0.56 -1.64
N LYS A 82 29.79 0.25 -1.22
CA LYS A 82 31.20 -0.18 -1.13
C LYS A 82 31.45 -1.32 -0.13
N ARG A 83 30.54 -1.52 0.81
CA ARG A 83 30.62 -2.57 1.84
C ARG A 83 29.79 -3.81 1.51
N GLY A 84 29.05 -3.80 0.40
CA GLY A 84 28.11 -4.84 -0.01
C GLY A 84 26.65 -4.48 0.30
N LEU A 85 25.74 -5.06 -0.48
CA LEU A 85 24.31 -4.73 -0.44
C LEU A 85 23.44 -5.82 0.22
N THR A 86 23.97 -7.04 0.32
CA THR A 86 23.24 -8.17 0.92
C THR A 86 24.23 -9.17 1.49
N PHE A 87 23.92 -9.71 2.68
CA PHE A 87 24.82 -10.60 3.38
C PHE A 87 24.21 -11.97 3.69
N GLY A 88 22.89 -12.13 3.57
CA GLY A 88 22.18 -13.32 4.05
C GLY A 88 22.37 -13.57 5.56
N ALA A 89 22.72 -12.52 6.31
CA ALA A 89 23.00 -12.55 7.75
C ALA A 89 22.51 -11.25 8.39
N CYS A 90 22.44 -11.24 9.74
CA CYS A 90 22.04 -10.05 10.51
C CYS A 90 23.04 -8.90 10.31
N HIS A 91 22.55 -7.68 10.29
CA HIS A 91 23.31 -6.46 10.14
C HIS A 91 22.95 -5.41 11.20
N SER A 92 23.94 -4.70 11.73
CA SER A 92 23.72 -3.68 12.78
C SER A 92 22.81 -2.54 12.34
N GLY A 93 22.82 -2.17 11.06
CA GLY A 93 21.94 -1.16 10.49
C GLY A 93 20.45 -1.47 10.62
N GLU A 94 20.07 -2.75 10.70
CA GLU A 94 18.67 -3.14 10.97
C GLU A 94 18.26 -2.73 12.40
N ILE A 95 19.15 -2.86 13.37
CA ILE A 95 18.92 -2.48 14.77
C ILE A 95 18.80 -0.96 14.86
N GLU A 96 19.75 -0.23 14.27
CA GLU A 96 19.77 1.24 14.26
C GLU A 96 18.48 1.80 13.62
N PHE A 97 18.04 1.21 12.52
CA PHE A 97 16.82 1.62 11.84
C PHE A 97 15.56 1.30 12.67
N ALA A 98 15.49 0.11 13.29
CA ALA A 98 14.40 -0.27 14.16
C ALA A 98 14.30 0.66 15.39
N GLU A 99 15.42 1.01 16.01
CA GLU A 99 15.47 1.99 17.10
C GLU A 99 15.02 3.38 16.68
N LEU A 100 15.44 3.84 15.50
CA LEU A 100 15.04 5.13 14.96
C LEU A 100 13.53 5.23 14.78
N ILE A 101 12.92 4.19 14.16
CA ILE A 101 11.49 4.10 13.95
C ILE A 101 10.75 4.14 15.30
N LYS A 102 11.16 3.26 16.23
CA LYS A 102 10.51 3.13 17.54
C LYS A 102 10.61 4.42 18.36
N LYS A 103 11.80 4.96 18.50
CA LYS A 103 12.07 6.12 19.39
C LYS A 103 11.50 7.43 18.86
N LYS A 104 11.54 7.65 17.53
CA LYS A 104 11.22 8.96 16.96
C LYS A 104 9.85 9.04 16.29
N HIS A 105 9.37 7.97 15.72
CA HIS A 105 8.20 8.02 14.86
C HIS A 105 6.99 7.25 15.40
N PHE A 106 7.22 6.07 15.98
CA PHE A 106 6.15 5.19 16.44
C PHE A 106 6.44 4.63 17.84
N PRO A 107 6.35 5.46 18.90
CA PRO A 107 6.65 5.01 20.27
C PRO A 107 5.80 3.85 20.75
N SER A 108 4.59 3.71 20.21
CA SER A 108 3.67 2.60 20.53
C SER A 108 4.06 1.26 19.86
N MET A 109 5.03 1.26 18.96
CA MET A 109 5.50 0.05 18.28
C MET A 109 6.56 -0.63 19.14
N GLU A 110 6.25 -1.79 19.71
CA GLU A 110 7.19 -2.52 20.57
C GLU A 110 8.22 -3.29 19.76
N MET A 111 7.77 -3.95 18.69
CA MET A 111 8.59 -4.76 17.79
C MET A 111 8.23 -4.49 16.35
N LEU A 112 9.16 -4.65 15.44
CA LEU A 112 8.94 -4.51 14.01
C LEU A 112 9.72 -5.57 13.23
N ARG A 113 9.25 -5.84 12.03
CA ARG A 113 9.97 -6.64 11.04
C ARG A 113 9.99 -5.90 9.71
N LEU A 114 11.16 -5.82 9.09
CA LEU A 114 11.32 -5.27 7.77
C LEU A 114 10.93 -6.30 6.71
N VAL A 115 10.31 -5.84 5.64
CA VAL A 115 9.90 -6.61 4.46
C VAL A 115 10.20 -5.79 3.20
N ASN A 116 10.05 -6.40 2.01
CA ASN A 116 10.48 -5.75 0.78
C ASN A 116 9.41 -4.82 0.15
N SER A 117 8.15 -4.92 0.57
CA SER A 117 7.06 -4.14 -0.02
C SER A 117 5.91 -3.90 0.96
N GLY A 118 5.06 -2.92 0.64
CA GLY A 118 3.82 -2.69 1.36
C GLY A 118 2.86 -3.89 1.30
N THR A 119 2.83 -4.62 0.19
CA THR A 119 2.05 -5.85 0.06
C THR A 119 2.49 -6.91 1.07
N GLU A 120 3.79 -7.13 1.22
CA GLU A 120 4.35 -8.07 2.20
C GLU A 120 4.08 -7.63 3.64
N ALA A 121 4.19 -6.32 3.90
CA ALA A 121 3.88 -5.76 5.22
C ALA A 121 2.43 -6.00 5.61
N VAL A 122 1.49 -5.71 4.71
CA VAL A 122 0.06 -5.93 4.93
C VAL A 122 -0.27 -7.41 5.06
N MET A 123 0.26 -8.28 4.21
CA MET A 123 0.11 -9.74 4.33
C MET A 123 0.57 -10.23 5.71
N SER A 124 1.71 -9.75 6.17
CA SER A 124 2.29 -10.16 7.46
C SER A 124 1.45 -9.63 8.63
N ALA A 125 0.96 -8.39 8.56
CA ALA A 125 0.10 -7.80 9.57
C ALA A 125 -1.24 -8.56 9.69
N ILE A 126 -1.89 -8.86 8.57
CA ILE A 126 -3.14 -9.64 8.55
C ILE A 126 -2.91 -11.04 9.12
N ARG A 127 -1.82 -11.70 8.74
CA ARG A 127 -1.47 -13.03 9.27
C ARG A 127 -1.25 -12.99 10.77
N ALA A 128 -0.57 -11.96 11.27
CA ALA A 128 -0.37 -11.76 12.71
C ALA A 128 -1.71 -11.53 13.44
N ALA A 129 -2.59 -10.69 12.90
CA ALA A 129 -3.92 -10.44 13.45
C ALA A 129 -4.76 -11.73 13.51
N ARG A 130 -4.83 -12.49 12.41
CA ARG A 130 -5.53 -13.79 12.38
C ARG A 130 -4.93 -14.80 13.36
N GLY A 131 -3.60 -14.88 13.41
CA GLY A 131 -2.90 -15.78 14.34
C GLY A 131 -3.18 -15.46 15.80
N TYR A 132 -3.28 -14.17 16.13
CA TYR A 132 -3.57 -13.69 17.48
C TYR A 132 -5.03 -13.90 17.86
N THR A 133 -5.97 -13.46 17.03
CA THR A 133 -7.42 -13.48 17.31
C THR A 133 -8.04 -14.86 17.12
N LYS A 134 -7.42 -15.74 16.31
CA LYS A 134 -7.98 -17.01 15.82
C LYS A 134 -9.24 -16.82 14.98
N ARG A 135 -9.35 -15.68 14.28
CA ARG A 135 -10.45 -15.28 13.43
C ARG A 135 -9.96 -15.11 11.99
N ASP A 136 -10.84 -15.29 11.01
CA ASP A 136 -10.45 -15.32 9.59
C ASP A 136 -10.81 -14.07 8.80
N LYS A 137 -11.92 -13.39 9.15
CA LYS A 137 -12.41 -12.24 8.38
C LYS A 137 -11.62 -10.98 8.66
N ILE A 138 -11.52 -10.15 7.62
CA ILE A 138 -10.96 -8.81 7.70
C ILE A 138 -11.94 -7.80 7.12
N VAL A 139 -11.94 -6.58 7.65
CA VAL A 139 -12.68 -5.46 7.07
C VAL A 139 -11.70 -4.54 6.36
N LYS A 140 -12.00 -4.20 5.10
CA LYS A 140 -11.32 -3.12 4.35
C LYS A 140 -12.35 -2.14 3.79
N PHE A 141 -11.90 -1.02 3.25
CA PHE A 141 -12.78 0.01 2.70
C PHE A 141 -12.76 0.02 1.17
N GLU A 142 -13.93 0.25 0.58
CA GLU A 142 -14.08 0.43 -0.86
C GLU A 142 -13.16 1.56 -1.35
N GLY A 143 -12.51 1.36 -2.50
CA GLY A 143 -11.59 2.33 -3.09
C GLY A 143 -10.21 2.43 -2.44
N CYS A 144 -10.02 1.90 -1.22
CA CYS A 144 -8.71 1.84 -0.56
C CYS A 144 -7.82 0.74 -1.15
N TYR A 145 -6.51 1.02 -1.23
CA TYR A 145 -5.50 0.10 -1.74
C TYR A 145 -4.54 -0.36 -0.64
N HIS A 146 -4.37 -1.65 -0.52
CA HIS A 146 -3.52 -2.27 0.52
C HIS A 146 -2.54 -3.30 -0.06
N GLY A 147 -2.05 -3.06 -1.28
CA GLY A 147 -1.21 -4.01 -2.01
C GLY A 147 -2.02 -5.00 -2.84
N HIS A 148 -1.32 -5.96 -3.46
CA HIS A 148 -1.91 -6.89 -4.42
C HIS A 148 -1.98 -8.34 -3.92
N SER A 149 -2.09 -8.54 -2.60
CA SER A 149 -2.42 -9.86 -2.04
C SER A 149 -3.85 -10.24 -2.45
N ASP A 150 -4.07 -11.48 -2.87
CA ASP A 150 -5.34 -11.96 -3.41
C ASP A 150 -6.55 -11.63 -2.54
N GLY A 151 -6.44 -11.81 -1.23
CA GLY A 151 -7.51 -11.49 -0.29
C GLY A 151 -7.88 -10.00 -0.21
N LEU A 152 -7.08 -9.11 -0.79
CA LEU A 152 -7.31 -7.66 -0.80
C LEU A 152 -7.77 -7.13 -2.16
N LEU A 153 -7.72 -7.97 -3.20
CA LEU A 153 -8.20 -7.65 -4.56
C LEU A 153 -9.69 -7.95 -4.68
N VAL A 154 -10.48 -7.14 -3.96
CA VAL A 154 -11.93 -7.31 -3.81
C VAL A 154 -12.64 -6.03 -4.17
N LYS A 155 -13.71 -6.15 -4.97
CA LYS A 155 -14.68 -5.09 -5.26
C LYS A 155 -15.96 -5.28 -4.47
N SER A 156 -16.70 -4.20 -4.22
CA SER A 156 -18.09 -4.30 -3.83
C SER A 156 -18.93 -4.85 -4.98
N GLY A 157 -19.79 -5.82 -4.68
CA GLY A 157 -20.82 -6.28 -5.61
C GLY A 157 -21.93 -5.23 -5.76
N SER A 158 -22.65 -5.29 -6.89
CA SER A 158 -23.77 -4.37 -7.22
C SER A 158 -25.05 -4.59 -6.38
N GLY A 159 -25.01 -5.31 -5.29
CA GLY A 159 -26.14 -5.60 -4.40
C GLY A 159 -25.86 -5.21 -2.96
N LEU A 160 -26.88 -4.81 -2.24
CA LEU A 160 -26.89 -4.29 -0.87
C LEU A 160 -26.28 -5.19 0.21
N LEU A 161 -25.83 -6.40 -0.12
CA LEU A 161 -25.25 -7.36 0.82
C LEU A 161 -24.09 -8.13 0.18
N THR A 162 -22.87 -7.76 0.52
CA THR A 162 -21.77 -8.65 0.93
C THR A 162 -21.27 -9.76 0.00
N ASN A 163 -21.45 -9.69 -1.31
CA ASN A 163 -20.68 -10.58 -2.14
C ASN A 163 -19.39 -9.90 -2.61
N SER A 164 -18.31 -10.19 -1.90
CA SER A 164 -16.95 -9.79 -2.30
C SER A 164 -16.62 -10.45 -3.64
N ILE A 165 -16.58 -9.65 -4.69
CA ILE A 165 -16.23 -10.12 -6.04
C ILE A 165 -14.75 -9.88 -6.26
N PRO A 166 -13.97 -10.87 -6.74
CA PRO A 166 -12.58 -10.63 -7.11
C PRO A 166 -12.45 -9.49 -8.12
N ASP A 167 -11.54 -8.55 -7.84
CA ASP A 167 -11.24 -7.42 -8.74
C ASP A 167 -10.27 -7.80 -9.86
N SER A 168 -9.62 -8.95 -9.75
CA SER A 168 -8.63 -9.44 -10.69
C SER A 168 -8.95 -10.85 -11.15
N ALA A 169 -8.82 -11.10 -12.45
CA ALA A 169 -8.91 -12.42 -13.00
C ALA A 169 -7.84 -13.34 -12.36
N GLY A 170 -8.23 -14.55 -12.00
CA GLY A 170 -7.33 -15.51 -11.37
C GLY A 170 -7.32 -15.50 -9.85
N VAL A 171 -7.99 -14.56 -9.19
CA VAL A 171 -8.20 -14.60 -7.73
C VAL A 171 -9.35 -15.57 -7.41
N PRO A 172 -9.09 -16.69 -6.69
CA PRO A 172 -10.13 -17.63 -6.32
C PRO A 172 -11.12 -17.02 -5.31
N LYS A 173 -12.39 -17.37 -5.42
CA LYS A 173 -13.44 -16.89 -4.52
C LYS A 173 -13.10 -17.12 -3.03
N GLY A 174 -12.52 -18.29 -2.69
CA GLY A 174 -12.14 -18.61 -1.31
C GLY A 174 -11.14 -17.64 -0.68
N TYR A 175 -10.37 -16.88 -1.47
CA TYR A 175 -9.51 -15.82 -0.94
C TYR A 175 -10.28 -14.55 -0.58
N THR A 176 -11.37 -14.26 -1.31
CA THR A 176 -12.15 -13.04 -1.13
C THR A 176 -13.30 -13.18 -0.13
N ASP A 177 -13.76 -14.40 0.13
CA ASP A 177 -14.88 -14.69 1.05
C ASP A 177 -14.62 -14.23 2.49
N ASN A 178 -13.36 -14.12 2.87
CA ASN A 178 -12.94 -13.64 4.18
C ASN A 178 -12.62 -12.13 4.23
N THR A 179 -12.94 -11.38 3.16
CA THR A 179 -12.73 -9.93 3.10
C THR A 179 -14.05 -9.20 3.00
N LEU A 180 -14.40 -8.51 4.07
CA LEU A 180 -15.61 -7.71 4.17
C LEU A 180 -15.31 -6.27 3.70
N LEU A 181 -16.27 -5.67 2.98
CA LEU A 181 -16.14 -4.33 2.44
C LEU A 181 -17.05 -3.36 3.17
N ALA A 182 -16.46 -2.30 3.73
CA ALA A 182 -17.16 -1.17 4.30
C ALA A 182 -17.00 0.08 3.40
N LYS A 183 -17.88 1.05 3.56
CA LYS A 183 -17.73 2.37 2.93
C LYS A 183 -16.88 3.27 3.82
N TYR A 184 -15.88 3.92 3.21
CA TYR A 184 -15.03 4.87 3.92
C TYR A 184 -15.87 6.07 4.42
N ASN A 185 -15.61 6.53 5.65
CA ASN A 185 -16.39 7.58 6.34
C ASN A 185 -17.86 7.23 6.62
N ASN A 186 -18.27 5.98 6.53
CA ASN A 186 -19.63 5.56 6.84
C ASN A 186 -19.61 4.59 8.02
N LYS A 187 -19.95 5.08 9.22
CA LYS A 187 -19.96 4.30 10.46
C LYS A 187 -20.99 3.16 10.43
N GLU A 188 -22.19 3.42 9.91
CA GLU A 188 -23.25 2.43 9.82
C GLU A 188 -22.85 1.20 9.00
N SER A 189 -22.08 1.41 7.91
CA SER A 189 -21.58 0.29 7.10
C SER A 189 -20.61 -0.60 7.85
N VAL A 190 -19.84 -0.03 8.79
CA VAL A 190 -18.93 -0.77 9.64
C VAL A 190 -19.70 -1.48 10.76
N GLU A 191 -20.58 -0.78 11.45
CA GLU A 191 -21.44 -1.32 12.52
C GLU A 191 -22.17 -2.57 12.06
N LYS A 192 -22.81 -2.50 10.88
CA LYS A 192 -23.51 -3.65 10.31
C LYS A 192 -22.61 -4.87 10.10
N LEU A 193 -21.39 -4.66 9.60
CA LEU A 193 -20.43 -5.78 9.43
C LEU A 193 -20.03 -6.40 10.78
N PHE A 194 -19.88 -5.57 11.81
CA PHE A 194 -19.56 -6.07 13.16
C PHE A 194 -20.76 -6.73 13.83
N GLU A 195 -21.98 -6.26 13.62
CA GLU A 195 -23.19 -6.94 14.09
C GLU A 195 -23.36 -8.33 13.46
N GLU A 196 -23.08 -8.45 12.16
CA GLU A 196 -23.24 -9.72 11.43
C GLU A 196 -22.07 -10.69 11.60
N HIS A 197 -20.84 -10.18 11.80
CA HIS A 197 -19.60 -10.97 11.71
C HIS A 197 -18.58 -10.68 12.81
N GLY A 198 -18.94 -9.92 13.85
CA GLY A 198 -17.97 -9.42 14.85
C GLY A 198 -17.09 -10.49 15.46
N ASP A 199 -17.63 -11.69 15.71
CA ASP A 199 -16.89 -12.82 16.28
C ASP A 199 -15.87 -13.45 15.30
N ASP A 200 -16.02 -13.19 14.00
CA ASP A 200 -15.12 -13.71 12.96
C ASP A 200 -14.09 -12.67 12.47
N ILE A 201 -14.28 -11.39 12.80
CA ILE A 201 -13.40 -10.32 12.34
C ILE A 201 -12.10 -10.31 13.13
N ALA A 202 -10.99 -10.56 12.42
CA ALA A 202 -9.63 -10.51 12.97
C ALA A 202 -9.08 -9.08 13.05
N CYS A 203 -9.37 -8.25 12.07
CA CYS A 203 -8.89 -6.86 12.02
C CYS A 203 -9.65 -6.00 11.02
N VAL A 204 -9.51 -4.69 11.20
CA VAL A 204 -9.86 -3.66 10.22
C VAL A 204 -8.58 -3.09 9.63
N ILE A 205 -8.48 -3.03 8.30
CA ILE A 205 -7.38 -2.34 7.61
C ILE A 205 -7.89 -1.06 6.96
N VAL A 206 -7.21 0.04 7.21
CA VAL A 206 -7.64 1.37 6.77
C VAL A 206 -6.45 2.22 6.31
N GLU A 207 -6.65 3.02 5.26
CA GLU A 207 -5.78 4.16 4.97
C GLU A 207 -6.23 5.32 5.87
N PRO A 208 -5.38 5.87 6.76
CA PRO A 208 -5.81 6.98 7.63
C PRO A 208 -6.30 8.21 6.86
N CYS A 209 -5.73 8.44 5.69
CA CYS A 209 -6.25 9.34 4.67
C CYS A 209 -6.26 8.54 3.36
N ALA A 210 -7.43 8.22 2.85
CA ALA A 210 -7.52 7.42 1.63
C ALA A 210 -6.98 8.23 0.44
N ALA A 211 -6.07 7.64 -0.33
CA ALA A 211 -5.38 8.31 -1.43
C ALA A 211 -5.59 7.64 -2.79
N ASN A 212 -5.89 6.34 -2.83
CA ASN A 212 -6.09 5.60 -4.08
C ASN A 212 -7.35 6.01 -4.85
N MET A 213 -8.42 6.40 -4.15
CA MET A 213 -9.67 6.87 -4.73
C MET A 213 -9.78 8.41 -4.84
N GLY A 214 -8.64 9.11 -4.79
CA GLY A 214 -8.54 10.55 -4.55
C GLY A 214 -8.21 10.80 -3.08
N VAL A 215 -7.70 11.99 -2.76
CA VAL A 215 -7.34 12.33 -1.37
C VAL A 215 -8.63 12.58 -0.58
N VAL A 216 -9.03 11.57 0.19
CA VAL A 216 -10.24 11.61 1.02
C VAL A 216 -9.83 11.53 2.49
N PRO A 217 -9.85 12.64 3.23
CA PRO A 217 -9.53 12.63 4.66
C PRO A 217 -10.63 11.91 5.46
N PRO A 218 -10.29 11.35 6.61
CA PRO A 218 -11.29 10.80 7.52
C PRO A 218 -12.15 11.93 8.08
N GLN A 219 -13.47 11.68 8.18
CA GLN A 219 -14.36 12.57 8.92
C GLN A 219 -13.99 12.57 10.40
N GLU A 220 -14.36 13.66 11.09
CA GLU A 220 -14.09 13.79 12.52
C GLU A 220 -14.64 12.60 13.31
N GLY A 221 -13.79 12.03 14.15
CA GLY A 221 -14.15 10.87 14.98
C GLY A 221 -14.23 9.53 14.25
N PHE A 222 -14.04 9.44 12.91
CA PHE A 222 -14.15 8.17 12.19
C PHE A 222 -13.06 7.16 12.59
N LEU A 223 -11.80 7.57 12.63
CA LEU A 223 -10.71 6.68 13.03
C LEU A 223 -10.82 6.26 14.51
N ARG A 224 -11.31 7.17 15.38
CA ARG A 224 -11.59 6.83 16.77
C ARG A 224 -12.70 5.80 16.89
N PHE A 225 -13.79 5.99 16.15
CA PHE A 225 -14.88 5.02 16.09
C PHE A 225 -14.39 3.63 15.63
N LEU A 226 -13.52 3.55 14.60
CA LEU A 226 -12.95 2.27 14.17
C LEU A 226 -12.16 1.58 15.30
N ARG A 227 -11.43 2.36 16.08
CA ARG A 227 -10.72 1.82 17.25
C ARG A 227 -11.69 1.30 18.31
N ASP A 228 -12.70 2.09 18.64
CA ASP A 228 -13.65 1.78 19.69
C ASP A 228 -14.50 0.53 19.35
N ILE A 229 -14.97 0.39 18.09
CA ILE A 229 -15.71 -0.80 17.68
C ILE A 229 -14.82 -2.05 17.65
N CYS A 230 -13.55 -1.94 17.24
CA CYS A 230 -12.61 -3.05 17.32
C CYS A 230 -12.38 -3.51 18.76
N LEU A 231 -12.29 -2.59 19.71
CA LEU A 231 -12.15 -2.93 21.13
C LEU A 231 -13.40 -3.60 21.71
N LEU A 232 -14.58 -3.21 21.24
CA LEU A 232 -15.85 -3.77 21.69
C LEU A 232 -16.05 -5.24 21.27
N TYR A 233 -15.70 -5.57 20.01
CA TYR A 233 -16.01 -6.87 19.39
C TYR A 233 -14.80 -7.81 19.27
N THR A 234 -13.57 -7.30 19.40
CA THR A 234 -12.37 -8.13 19.31
C THR A 234 -11.72 -8.31 20.67
N SER A 235 -10.96 -9.39 20.84
CA SER A 235 -10.13 -9.52 22.03
C SER A 235 -9.25 -8.29 22.20
N PRO A 236 -9.01 -7.84 23.43
CA PRO A 236 -8.20 -6.65 23.69
C PRO A 236 -6.84 -6.78 22.99
N SER A 237 -6.38 -5.68 22.40
CA SER A 237 -5.02 -5.61 21.87
C SER A 237 -4.02 -5.93 22.98
N PRO A 238 -2.87 -6.53 22.68
CA PRO A 238 -1.81 -6.71 23.68
C PRO A 238 -1.42 -5.44 24.43
N ARG A 239 -1.75 -4.27 23.88
CA ARG A 239 -1.56 -2.96 24.53
C ARG A 239 -2.58 -2.66 25.62
N ASP A 240 -3.76 -3.27 25.56
CA ASP A 240 -4.88 -2.98 26.45
C ASP A 240 -4.88 -3.92 27.69
N THR A 241 -3.97 -4.89 27.71
CA THR A 241 -3.80 -5.86 28.81
C THR A 241 -2.68 -5.50 29.79
N ARG A 242 -2.13 -4.26 29.70
CA ARG A 242 -1.11 -3.75 30.62
C ARG A 242 -1.59 -2.57 31.43
#